data_adf7bf75b87b9fe7fd41827c1ece2535
#
_entry.id   adf7bf75b87b9fe7fd41827c1ece2535
#
_cell.length_a   1.000
_cell.length_b   1.000
_cell.length_c   1.000
_cell.angle_alpha   90.00
_cell.angle_beta   90.00
_cell.angle_gamma   90.00
#
_symmetry.space_group_name_H-M   'P 1'
#
loop_
_entity.id
_entity.type
_entity.pdbx_description
1 polymer ?
#
loop_
_entity_poly.entity_id
_entity_poly.type
_entity_poly.pdbx_seq_one_letter_code
_entity_poly.pdbx_strand_id
1 'polypeptide(L)'
;MKETKILSVQVGLPKTLNGSTETKSTEEPWTTGIFKTTLCGPVWLGKLNLAGDAQADLSVHGGIHKAVNVYPSEHYSYWRHDLHLPDMPYGAFGENFTTYGLLEEEVCIGDMFGIGEAVVQISQPRQPCWKLERRWGIKDLVVRIKETGRTGWYFRVLKEGYIEAGNDLTLRERPFPQWTVTTANAVMLNRKIDAKSAQKLAQCPALSPRWQETLSSVK
;
A
#
# COMPACT_ATOMS: atom_id res chain seq x y z
N MET A 1 -9.96 5.27 23.36
CA MET A 1 -9.33 5.50 22.03
C MET A 1 -9.64 4.29 21.17
N LYS A 2 -9.83 4.45 19.86
CA LYS A 2 -10.00 3.34 18.91
C LYS A 2 -8.72 2.51 18.90
N GLU A 3 -8.82 1.20 19.00
CA GLU A 3 -7.67 0.29 18.88
C GLU A 3 -7.18 0.29 17.45
N THR A 4 -5.88 0.52 17.25
CA THR A 4 -5.23 0.54 15.93
C THR A 4 -3.91 -0.23 16.02
N LYS A 5 -3.78 -1.31 15.24
CA LYS A 5 -2.62 -2.20 15.33
C LYS A 5 -2.24 -2.88 14.01
N ILE A 6 -1.03 -3.39 13.95
CA ILE A 6 -0.59 -4.32 12.91
C ILE A 6 -1.10 -5.73 13.27
N LEU A 7 -1.97 -6.30 12.45
CA LEU A 7 -2.42 -7.68 12.62
C LEU A 7 -1.41 -8.69 12.09
N SER A 8 -0.72 -8.34 11.01
CA SER A 8 0.21 -9.25 10.35
C SER A 8 1.28 -8.46 9.61
N VAL A 9 2.51 -8.97 9.67
CA VAL A 9 3.68 -8.46 8.94
C VAL A 9 4.08 -9.47 7.89
N GLN A 10 4.30 -9.03 6.65
CA GLN A 10 4.62 -9.89 5.53
C GLN A 10 5.84 -9.36 4.76
N VAL A 11 6.69 -10.29 4.32
CA VAL A 11 7.85 -10.02 3.46
C VAL A 11 7.89 -10.99 2.29
N GLY A 12 8.59 -10.63 1.22
CA GLY A 12 8.79 -11.50 0.08
C GLY A 12 9.85 -10.97 -0.86
N LEU A 13 10.78 -11.84 -1.22
CA LEU A 13 11.77 -11.53 -2.24
C LEU A 13 11.17 -11.66 -3.64
N PRO A 14 11.69 -10.91 -4.64
CA PRO A 14 11.30 -11.07 -6.03
C PRO A 14 11.54 -12.50 -6.52
N LYS A 15 10.55 -13.06 -7.21
CA LYS A 15 10.64 -14.33 -7.91
C LYS A 15 10.12 -14.22 -9.33
N THR A 16 10.74 -14.97 -10.24
CA THR A 16 10.25 -15.10 -11.62
C THR A 16 9.30 -16.28 -11.70
N LEU A 17 8.12 -16.05 -12.21
CA LEU A 17 7.11 -17.07 -12.47
C LEU A 17 7.03 -17.27 -13.98
N ASN A 18 7.13 -18.51 -14.41
CA ASN A 18 6.79 -18.92 -15.77
C ASN A 18 5.27 -18.88 -15.91
N GLY A 19 4.75 -18.57 -17.11
CA GLY A 19 3.31 -18.58 -17.36
C GLY A 19 2.65 -19.83 -16.80
N SER A 20 1.41 -19.72 -16.30
CA SER A 20 0.76 -20.77 -15.50
C SER A 20 0.80 -22.14 -16.17
N THR A 21 1.25 -23.15 -15.42
CA THR A 21 1.32 -24.55 -15.87
C THR A 21 -0.07 -25.20 -15.98
N GLU A 22 -1.12 -24.56 -15.45
CA GLU A 22 -2.47 -25.13 -15.39
C GLU A 22 -3.40 -24.65 -16.52
N THR A 23 -3.13 -23.50 -17.11
CA THR A 23 -3.79 -23.08 -18.35
C THR A 23 -2.72 -22.99 -19.42
N LYS A 24 -2.96 -23.53 -20.61
CA LYS A 24 -2.11 -23.39 -21.83
C LYS A 24 -2.00 -21.90 -22.25
N SER A 25 -1.70 -21.00 -21.30
CA SER A 25 -1.51 -19.59 -21.57
C SER A 25 -0.08 -19.35 -22.03
N THR A 26 0.06 -18.79 -23.21
CA THR A 26 1.28 -18.27 -23.81
C THR A 26 1.80 -17.01 -23.08
N GLU A 27 1.51 -16.88 -21.78
CA GLU A 27 1.92 -15.71 -21.03
C GLU A 27 3.42 -15.74 -20.75
N GLU A 28 4.07 -14.62 -21.07
CA GLU A 28 5.50 -14.45 -20.84
C GLU A 28 5.87 -14.55 -19.34
N PRO A 29 7.07 -15.04 -19.01
CA PRO A 29 7.60 -15.02 -17.64
C PRO A 29 7.54 -13.60 -17.05
N TRP A 30 7.25 -13.50 -15.75
CA TRP A 30 7.18 -12.21 -15.06
C TRP A 30 7.83 -12.27 -13.69
N THR A 31 8.54 -11.21 -13.33
CA THR A 31 9.21 -11.10 -12.03
C THR A 31 8.41 -10.23 -11.09
N THR A 32 8.22 -10.69 -9.86
CA THR A 32 7.37 -10.01 -8.88
C THR A 32 7.76 -10.30 -7.45
N GLY A 33 7.62 -9.29 -6.55
CA GLY A 33 7.67 -9.42 -5.10
C GLY A 33 6.29 -9.43 -4.44
N ILE A 34 5.20 -9.65 -5.21
CA ILE A 34 3.81 -9.56 -4.71
C ILE A 34 3.43 -10.72 -3.78
N PHE A 35 4.12 -11.84 -3.89
CA PHE A 35 3.87 -13.01 -3.04
C PHE A 35 4.61 -12.84 -1.72
N LYS A 36 3.85 -12.51 -0.69
CA LYS A 36 4.36 -12.26 0.66
C LYS A 36 4.11 -13.46 1.56
N THR A 37 5.01 -13.66 2.51
CA THR A 37 4.91 -14.67 3.58
C THR A 37 4.84 -13.95 4.92
N THR A 38 3.93 -14.39 5.78
CA THR A 38 3.79 -13.84 7.13
C THR A 38 5.03 -14.16 7.96
N LEU A 39 5.50 -13.17 8.71
CA LEU A 39 6.57 -13.31 9.68
C LEU A 39 6.02 -13.50 11.09
N CYS A 40 6.75 -14.27 11.89
CA CYS A 40 6.57 -14.37 13.33
C CYS A 40 7.72 -13.65 14.04
N GLY A 41 7.38 -12.81 15.05
CA GLY A 41 8.34 -12.08 15.86
C GLY A 41 8.89 -10.80 15.22
N PRO A 42 9.85 -10.17 15.89
CA PRO A 42 10.38 -8.86 15.49
C PRO A 42 11.14 -8.90 14.17
N VAL A 43 10.98 -7.86 13.35
CA VAL A 43 11.70 -7.65 12.10
C VAL A 43 12.20 -6.21 12.02
N TRP A 44 13.38 -6.00 11.45
CA TRP A 44 13.94 -4.66 11.23
C TRP A 44 13.21 -3.96 10.09
N LEU A 45 12.71 -2.76 10.39
CA LEU A 45 12.15 -1.83 9.41
C LEU A 45 13.21 -0.78 9.07
N GLY A 46 13.79 -0.89 7.89
CA GLY A 46 14.77 0.04 7.34
C GLY A 46 14.11 1.12 6.46
N LYS A 47 14.93 2.11 6.03
CA LYS A 47 14.46 3.25 5.19
C LYS A 47 13.80 2.83 3.88
N LEU A 48 14.14 1.70 3.32
CA LEU A 48 13.69 1.27 1.99
C LEU A 48 12.67 0.13 2.04
N ASN A 49 12.74 -0.74 3.06
CA ASN A 49 11.91 -1.93 3.21
C ASN A 49 12.09 -2.59 4.58
N LEU A 50 11.33 -3.64 4.83
CA LEU A 50 11.55 -4.60 5.90
C LEU A 50 12.71 -5.55 5.54
N ALA A 51 13.44 -6.02 6.55
CA ALA A 51 14.42 -7.09 6.35
C ALA A 51 13.72 -8.34 5.78
N GLY A 52 14.29 -8.91 4.72
CA GLY A 52 13.70 -10.04 4.00
C GLY A 52 12.65 -9.67 2.94
N ASP A 53 12.37 -8.38 2.74
CA ASP A 53 11.51 -7.88 1.68
C ASP A 53 12.28 -7.21 0.55
N ALA A 54 11.78 -7.32 -0.68
CA ALA A 54 12.30 -6.56 -1.81
C ALA A 54 11.25 -6.39 -2.92
N GLN A 55 11.49 -5.42 -3.81
CA GLN A 55 10.64 -5.13 -4.95
C GLN A 55 11.33 -5.57 -6.25
N ALA A 56 10.54 -6.12 -7.19
CA ALA A 56 11.07 -6.61 -8.47
C ALA A 56 11.38 -5.49 -9.48
N ASP A 57 10.76 -4.33 -9.34
CA ASP A 57 10.91 -3.20 -10.25
C ASP A 57 10.96 -1.90 -9.43
N LEU A 58 12.17 -1.41 -9.22
CA LEU A 58 12.42 -0.20 -8.44
C LEU A 58 12.05 1.09 -9.17
N SER A 59 11.80 1.05 -10.48
CA SER A 59 11.37 2.23 -11.25
C SER A 59 9.93 2.66 -10.89
N VAL A 60 9.09 1.71 -10.47
CA VAL A 60 7.67 1.94 -10.13
C VAL A 60 7.30 1.54 -8.72
N HIS A 61 8.01 0.58 -8.11
CA HIS A 61 7.75 0.05 -6.77
C HIS A 61 8.98 0.23 -5.88
N GLY A 62 8.75 0.48 -4.57
CA GLY A 62 9.82 0.67 -3.60
C GLY A 62 10.40 2.09 -3.55
N GLY A 63 11.58 2.22 -2.95
CA GLY A 63 12.23 3.48 -2.62
C GLY A 63 11.70 4.11 -1.33
N ILE A 64 12.35 5.20 -0.88
CA ILE A 64 12.10 5.82 0.43
C ILE A 64 10.65 6.25 0.67
N HIS A 65 9.88 6.54 -0.38
CA HIS A 65 8.48 6.95 -0.28
C HIS A 65 7.49 5.79 -0.35
N LYS A 66 7.96 4.57 -0.60
CA LYS A 66 7.16 3.34 -0.70
C LYS A 66 7.83 2.20 0.05
N ALA A 67 8.42 2.50 1.21
CA ALA A 67 9.16 1.52 2.01
C ALA A 67 8.25 0.40 2.54
N VAL A 68 6.99 0.73 2.88
CA VAL A 68 6.00 -0.22 3.41
C VAL A 68 4.67 -0.03 2.69
N ASN A 69 4.16 -1.10 2.13
CA ASN A 69 2.79 -1.17 1.61
C ASN A 69 1.85 -1.62 2.74
N VAL A 70 0.80 -0.86 2.97
CA VAL A 70 -0.19 -1.06 4.06
C VAL A 70 -1.55 -1.34 3.48
N TYR A 71 -2.27 -2.28 4.08
CA TYR A 71 -3.63 -2.63 3.67
C TYR A 71 -4.52 -2.93 4.88
N PRO A 72 -5.71 -2.29 5.00
CA PRO A 72 -6.65 -2.54 6.08
C PRO A 72 -7.24 -3.96 6.04
N SER A 73 -7.25 -4.62 7.20
CA SER A 73 -7.85 -5.95 7.35
C SER A 73 -9.35 -5.95 7.13
N GLU A 74 -10.00 -4.81 7.40
CA GLU A 74 -11.43 -4.60 7.23
C GLU A 74 -11.92 -4.85 5.79
N HIS A 75 -11.03 -4.65 4.82
CA HIS A 75 -11.36 -4.89 3.41
C HIS A 75 -11.40 -6.38 3.03
N TYR A 76 -10.77 -7.24 3.83
CA TYR A 76 -10.66 -8.66 3.49
C TYR A 76 -12.00 -9.39 3.48
N SER A 77 -12.93 -9.05 4.37
CA SER A 77 -14.27 -9.65 4.37
C SER A 77 -15.02 -9.35 3.08
N TYR A 78 -14.92 -8.09 2.60
CA TYR A 78 -15.48 -7.68 1.32
C TYR A 78 -14.88 -8.47 0.15
N TRP A 79 -13.54 -8.51 0.06
CA TRP A 79 -12.85 -9.18 -1.05
C TRP A 79 -13.05 -10.70 -1.06
N ARG A 80 -13.04 -11.34 0.11
CA ARG A 80 -13.33 -12.78 0.22
C ARG A 80 -14.70 -13.13 -0.33
N HIS A 81 -15.68 -12.27 -0.09
CA HIS A 81 -17.05 -12.45 -0.61
C HIS A 81 -17.12 -12.10 -2.11
N ASP A 82 -16.66 -10.92 -2.51
CA ASP A 82 -16.78 -10.38 -3.87
C ASP A 82 -16.03 -11.22 -4.92
N LEU A 83 -14.87 -11.77 -4.53
CA LEU A 83 -14.02 -12.56 -5.40
C LEU A 83 -14.25 -14.07 -5.27
N HIS A 84 -15.15 -14.51 -4.39
CA HIS A 84 -15.39 -15.93 -4.06
C HIS A 84 -14.11 -16.65 -3.60
N LEU A 85 -13.28 -15.99 -2.81
CA LEU A 85 -12.00 -16.48 -2.28
C LEU A 85 -12.02 -16.49 -0.74
N PRO A 86 -12.79 -17.39 -0.08
CA PRO A 86 -13.01 -17.37 1.37
C PRO A 86 -11.71 -17.47 2.18
N ASP A 87 -10.71 -18.16 1.65
CA ASP A 87 -9.40 -18.40 2.32
C ASP A 87 -8.32 -17.38 1.91
N MET A 88 -8.69 -16.22 1.33
CA MET A 88 -7.74 -15.19 0.95
C MET A 88 -6.90 -14.76 2.17
N PRO A 89 -5.58 -15.00 2.17
CA PRO A 89 -4.72 -14.71 3.32
C PRO A 89 -4.33 -13.23 3.39
N TYR A 90 -3.88 -12.76 4.54
CA TYR A 90 -3.17 -11.49 4.63
C TYR A 90 -1.91 -11.51 3.74
N GLY A 91 -1.54 -10.35 3.19
CA GLY A 91 -0.52 -10.27 2.12
C GLY A 91 -1.08 -10.51 0.72
N ALA A 92 -2.40 -10.72 0.58
CA ALA A 92 -3.09 -11.00 -0.68
C ALA A 92 -2.93 -9.88 -1.72
N PHE A 93 -2.87 -8.65 -1.27
CA PHE A 93 -2.67 -7.48 -2.11
C PHE A 93 -1.18 -7.08 -2.24
N GLY A 94 -0.25 -7.91 -1.73
CA GLY A 94 1.19 -7.66 -1.74
C GLY A 94 1.61 -6.63 -0.69
N GLU A 95 0.78 -6.41 0.31
CA GLU A 95 1.09 -5.52 1.43
C GLU A 95 2.13 -6.15 2.38
N ASN A 96 2.87 -5.25 3.06
CA ASN A 96 3.80 -5.61 4.12
C ASN A 96 3.12 -5.58 5.49
N PHE A 97 2.18 -4.64 5.70
CA PHE A 97 1.39 -4.56 6.92
C PHE A 97 -0.08 -4.74 6.59
N THR A 98 -0.70 -5.74 7.22
CA THR A 98 -2.15 -5.79 7.35
C THR A 98 -2.51 -5.15 8.67
N THR A 99 -3.26 -4.04 8.63
CA THR A 99 -3.60 -3.21 9.79
C THR A 99 -5.05 -3.40 10.20
N TYR A 100 -5.37 -3.02 11.44
CA TYR A 100 -6.72 -2.96 11.97
C TYR A 100 -6.98 -1.59 12.58
N GLY A 101 -8.22 -1.10 12.44
CA GLY A 101 -8.67 0.12 13.07
C GLY A 101 -8.38 1.40 12.29
N LEU A 102 -7.81 1.32 11.07
CA LEU A 102 -7.52 2.48 10.21
C LEU A 102 -8.01 2.21 8.78
N LEU A 103 -8.79 3.13 8.24
CA LEU A 103 -9.29 3.11 6.87
C LEU A 103 -8.81 4.35 6.10
N GLU A 104 -8.94 4.31 4.77
CA GLU A 104 -8.47 5.36 3.87
C GLU A 104 -9.11 6.74 4.12
N GLU A 105 -10.34 6.79 4.65
CA GLU A 105 -11.03 8.02 5.06
C GLU A 105 -10.58 8.55 6.42
N GLU A 106 -9.91 7.71 7.23
CA GLU A 106 -9.49 8.05 8.60
C GLU A 106 -8.04 8.48 8.69
N VAL A 107 -7.22 8.17 7.70
CA VAL A 107 -5.78 8.49 7.66
C VAL A 107 -5.46 9.53 6.60
N CYS A 108 -4.49 10.41 6.87
CA CYS A 108 -4.15 11.55 6.01
C CYS A 108 -2.71 11.47 5.49
N ILE A 109 -2.48 12.02 4.31
CA ILE A 109 -1.13 12.24 3.78
C ILE A 109 -0.33 13.06 4.81
N GLY A 110 0.84 12.56 5.20
CA GLY A 110 1.68 13.20 6.21
C GLY A 110 1.40 12.76 7.64
N ASP A 111 0.35 11.97 7.93
CA ASP A 111 0.16 11.40 9.26
C ASP A 111 1.41 10.63 9.68
N MET A 112 1.91 10.90 10.87
CA MET A 112 3.05 10.21 11.47
C MET A 112 2.60 9.24 12.55
N PHE A 113 3.05 8.00 12.45
CA PHE A 113 2.74 6.93 13.41
C PHE A 113 4.01 6.40 14.08
N GLY A 114 3.93 6.15 15.38
CA GLY A 114 4.87 5.30 16.10
C GLY A 114 4.44 3.86 16.01
N ILE A 115 5.38 2.94 15.73
CA ILE A 115 5.15 1.50 15.61
C ILE A 115 6.36 0.79 16.22
N GLY A 116 6.22 0.10 17.37
CA GLY A 116 7.38 -0.47 18.05
C GLY A 116 8.47 0.58 18.25
N GLU A 117 9.68 0.35 17.74
CA GLU A 117 10.79 1.30 17.82
C GLU A 117 10.81 2.31 16.65
N ALA A 118 10.06 2.04 15.59
CA ALA A 118 10.07 2.81 14.37
C ALA A 118 9.09 4.00 14.39
N VAL A 119 9.35 4.97 13.49
CA VAL A 119 8.42 6.06 13.16
C VAL A 119 8.22 6.07 11.66
N VAL A 120 6.98 6.08 11.23
CA VAL A 120 6.60 6.07 9.81
C VAL A 120 5.67 7.24 9.49
N GLN A 121 5.59 7.58 8.19
CA GLN A 121 4.72 8.65 7.71
C GLN A 121 4.01 8.22 6.44
N ILE A 122 2.71 8.52 6.34
CA ILE A 122 1.94 8.31 5.10
C ILE A 122 2.47 9.23 4.00
N SER A 123 2.94 8.63 2.93
CA SER A 123 3.56 9.34 1.80
C SER A 123 2.65 9.49 0.58
N GLN A 124 1.78 8.52 0.36
CA GLN A 124 0.84 8.50 -0.76
C GLN A 124 -0.17 7.34 -0.63
N PRO A 125 -1.34 7.44 -1.29
CA PRO A 125 -2.20 6.29 -1.55
C PRO A 125 -1.47 5.25 -2.41
N ARG A 126 -1.81 3.97 -2.22
CA ARG A 126 -1.32 2.92 -3.10
C ARG A 126 -2.08 2.94 -4.42
N GLN A 127 -1.33 2.81 -5.53
CA GLN A 127 -1.93 2.56 -6.84
C GLN A 127 -1.85 1.06 -7.15
N PRO A 128 -3.00 0.36 -7.29
CA PRO A 128 -2.99 -1.06 -7.64
C PRO A 128 -2.41 -1.26 -9.05
N CYS A 129 -1.70 -2.36 -9.26
CA CYS A 129 -1.08 -2.68 -10.55
C CYS A 129 -1.58 -4.02 -11.09
N TRP A 130 -1.40 -4.25 -12.39
CA TRP A 130 -1.80 -5.44 -13.13
C TRP A 130 -1.31 -6.77 -12.53
N LYS A 131 -0.24 -6.73 -11.72
CA LYS A 131 0.30 -7.94 -11.07
C LYS A 131 -0.69 -8.57 -10.07
N LEU A 132 -1.65 -7.79 -9.54
CA LEU A 132 -2.75 -8.33 -8.73
C LEU A 132 -3.71 -9.17 -9.57
N GLU A 133 -4.07 -8.69 -10.75
CA GLU A 133 -4.95 -9.41 -11.69
C GLU A 133 -4.31 -10.74 -12.09
N ARG A 134 -3.01 -10.72 -12.37
CA ARG A 134 -2.27 -11.93 -12.74
C ARG A 134 -2.10 -12.90 -11.56
N ARG A 135 -1.89 -12.37 -10.35
CA ARG A 135 -1.79 -13.21 -9.14
C ARG A 135 -3.08 -14.01 -8.88
N TRP A 136 -4.21 -13.37 -9.07
CA TRP A 136 -5.52 -13.93 -8.72
C TRP A 136 -6.30 -14.47 -9.93
N GLY A 137 -5.82 -14.24 -11.16
CA GLY A 137 -6.54 -14.63 -12.38
C GLY A 137 -7.79 -13.80 -12.65
N ILE A 138 -7.92 -12.61 -12.04
CA ILE A 138 -9.11 -11.76 -12.09
C ILE A 138 -8.79 -10.49 -12.85
N LYS A 139 -9.23 -10.38 -14.10
CA LYS A 139 -8.82 -9.34 -15.06
C LYS A 139 -9.26 -7.90 -14.71
N ASP A 140 -10.31 -7.73 -13.94
CA ASP A 140 -10.87 -6.42 -13.56
C ASP A 140 -10.58 -6.03 -12.09
N LEU A 141 -9.73 -6.79 -11.40
CA LEU A 141 -9.43 -6.57 -9.98
C LEU A 141 -8.87 -5.17 -9.72
N VAL A 142 -7.99 -4.67 -10.59
CA VAL A 142 -7.44 -3.31 -10.48
C VAL A 142 -8.52 -2.24 -10.60
N VAL A 143 -9.49 -2.45 -11.49
CA VAL A 143 -10.63 -1.54 -11.66
C VAL A 143 -11.50 -1.54 -10.41
N ARG A 144 -11.90 -2.71 -9.91
CA ARG A 144 -12.71 -2.86 -8.68
C ARG A 144 -12.03 -2.20 -7.46
N ILE A 145 -10.71 -2.37 -7.29
CA ILE A 145 -9.97 -1.73 -6.20
C ILE A 145 -10.05 -0.20 -6.30
N LYS A 146 -9.93 0.37 -7.51
CA LYS A 146 -10.03 1.82 -7.72
C LYS A 146 -11.44 2.35 -7.49
N GLU A 147 -12.45 1.66 -7.98
CA GLU A 147 -13.86 2.05 -7.84
C GLU A 147 -14.33 1.99 -6.39
N THR A 148 -13.91 0.96 -5.64
CA THR A 148 -14.27 0.83 -4.22
C THR A 148 -13.45 1.71 -3.30
N GLY A 149 -12.34 2.31 -3.77
CA GLY A 149 -11.43 3.11 -2.97
C GLY A 149 -10.59 2.31 -1.96
N ARG A 150 -10.71 0.98 -1.92
CA ARG A 150 -10.00 0.08 -1.02
C ARG A 150 -8.57 -0.16 -1.49
N THR A 151 -7.77 0.90 -1.48
CA THR A 151 -6.44 0.90 -2.09
C THR A 151 -5.31 0.56 -1.13
N GLY A 152 -5.46 0.91 0.14
CA GLY A 152 -4.36 1.03 1.08
C GLY A 152 -3.47 2.23 0.77
N TRP A 153 -2.33 2.29 1.43
CA TRP A 153 -1.38 3.39 1.30
C TRP A 153 0.07 2.92 1.46
N TYR A 154 1.00 3.84 1.29
CA TYR A 154 2.42 3.61 1.58
C TYR A 154 2.89 4.44 2.77
N PHE A 155 3.75 3.83 3.58
CA PHE A 155 4.59 4.54 4.53
C PHE A 155 6.00 4.78 3.96
N ARG A 156 6.55 5.95 4.28
CA ARG A 156 7.99 6.17 4.35
C ARG A 156 8.43 5.99 5.79
N VAL A 157 9.70 5.62 6.00
CA VAL A 157 10.27 5.41 7.33
C VAL A 157 11.04 6.66 7.76
N LEU A 158 10.61 7.32 8.83
CA LEU A 158 11.28 8.48 9.41
C LEU A 158 12.37 8.05 10.39
N LYS A 159 12.09 7.04 11.22
CA LYS A 159 13.02 6.40 12.14
C LYS A 159 12.93 4.89 11.94
N GLU A 160 14.07 4.26 11.72
CA GLU A 160 14.20 2.81 11.63
C GLU A 160 14.06 2.15 13.02
N GLY A 161 13.71 0.88 13.07
CA GLY A 161 13.62 0.14 14.31
C GLY A 161 12.95 -1.22 14.15
N TYR A 162 12.94 -2.01 15.20
CA TYR A 162 12.23 -3.28 15.24
C TYR A 162 10.72 -3.06 15.39
N ILE A 163 9.98 -3.82 14.60
CA ILE A 163 8.50 -3.89 14.63
C ILE A 163 8.05 -5.35 14.57
N GLU A 164 6.84 -5.64 15.03
CA GLU A 164 6.23 -6.96 14.92
C GLU A 164 4.71 -6.88 14.81
N ALA A 165 4.08 -7.98 14.44
CA ALA A 165 2.64 -8.14 14.54
C ALA A 165 2.18 -7.96 16.00
N GLY A 166 1.06 -7.28 16.20
CA GLY A 166 0.57 -6.89 17.52
C GLY A 166 0.99 -5.50 17.97
N ASN A 167 1.99 -4.86 17.34
CA ASN A 167 2.36 -3.49 17.67
C ASN A 167 1.21 -2.52 17.36
N ASP A 168 0.98 -1.57 18.27
CA ASP A 168 0.04 -0.47 18.07
C ASP A 168 0.57 0.51 17.02
N LEU A 169 -0.38 1.10 16.26
CA LEU A 169 -0.14 2.25 15.39
C LEU A 169 -0.57 3.51 16.12
N THR A 170 0.36 4.16 16.79
CA THR A 170 0.06 5.37 17.57
C THR A 170 0.23 6.62 16.72
N LEU A 171 -0.87 7.31 16.40
CA LEU A 171 -0.83 8.60 15.70
C LEU A 171 -0.08 9.62 16.57
N ARG A 172 0.99 10.19 16.03
CA ARG A 172 1.82 11.21 16.69
C ARG A 172 1.50 12.61 16.20
N GLU A 173 1.35 12.76 14.88
CA GLU A 173 1.11 14.05 14.23
C GLU A 173 0.20 13.90 13.03
N ARG A 174 -0.66 14.91 12.78
CA ARG A 174 -1.51 15.03 11.60
C ARG A 174 -1.40 16.44 11.03
N PRO A 175 -0.39 16.71 10.18
CA PRO A 175 -0.16 18.07 9.68
C PRO A 175 -1.14 18.50 8.59
N PHE A 176 -1.76 17.56 7.85
CA PHE A 176 -2.60 17.84 6.69
C PHE A 176 -3.96 17.12 6.76
N PRO A 177 -4.84 17.45 7.73
CA PRO A 177 -6.09 16.71 7.96
C PRO A 177 -7.09 16.77 6.79
N GLN A 178 -6.93 17.73 5.88
CA GLN A 178 -7.75 17.87 4.67
C GLN A 178 -7.43 16.83 3.59
N TRP A 179 -6.26 16.19 3.64
CA TRP A 179 -5.80 15.24 2.63
C TRP A 179 -5.87 13.80 3.13
N THR A 180 -7.10 13.29 3.36
CA THR A 180 -7.25 11.85 3.63
C THR A 180 -6.76 11.04 2.43
N VAL A 181 -6.42 9.75 2.65
CA VAL A 181 -6.05 8.84 1.55
C VAL A 181 -7.17 8.75 0.53
N THR A 182 -8.44 8.69 0.98
CA THR A 182 -9.63 8.73 0.12
C THR A 182 -9.68 10.02 -0.72
N THR A 183 -9.51 11.19 -0.09
CA THR A 183 -9.51 12.48 -0.79
C THR A 183 -8.38 12.56 -1.80
N ALA A 184 -7.16 12.13 -1.43
CA ALA A 184 -6.02 12.13 -2.34
C ALA A 184 -6.24 11.20 -3.56
N ASN A 185 -6.84 10.02 -3.36
CA ASN A 185 -7.23 9.14 -4.46
C ASN A 185 -8.26 9.79 -5.41
N ALA A 186 -9.29 10.43 -4.84
CA ALA A 186 -10.32 11.13 -5.63
C ALA A 186 -9.71 12.27 -6.47
N VAL A 187 -8.81 13.06 -5.87
CA VAL A 187 -8.09 14.13 -6.61
C VAL A 187 -7.23 13.54 -7.73
N MET A 188 -6.48 12.45 -7.48
CA MET A 188 -5.66 11.82 -8.51
C MET A 188 -6.51 11.26 -9.65
N LEU A 189 -7.64 10.66 -9.37
CA LEU A 189 -8.56 10.11 -10.37
C LEU A 189 -9.14 11.23 -11.26
N ASN A 190 -9.58 12.32 -10.63
CA ASN A 190 -10.25 13.43 -11.30
C ASN A 190 -9.30 14.56 -11.73
N ARG A 191 -7.98 14.39 -11.64
CA ARG A 191 -6.97 15.45 -11.83
C ARG A 191 -7.08 16.24 -13.15
N LYS A 192 -7.57 15.59 -14.22
CA LYS A 192 -7.77 16.26 -15.53
C LYS A 192 -9.06 17.07 -15.58
N ILE A 193 -10.03 16.82 -14.68
CA ILE A 193 -11.31 17.50 -14.60
C ILE A 193 -11.22 18.64 -13.58
N ASP A 194 -10.53 18.39 -12.46
CA ASP A 194 -10.30 19.38 -11.39
C ASP A 194 -8.80 19.63 -11.20
N ALA A 195 -8.22 20.38 -12.12
CA ALA A 195 -6.81 20.77 -12.07
C ALA A 195 -6.48 21.63 -10.83
N LYS A 196 -7.44 22.39 -10.31
CA LYS A 196 -7.24 23.23 -9.13
C LYS A 196 -6.99 22.39 -7.88
N SER A 197 -7.79 21.36 -7.64
CA SER A 197 -7.58 20.44 -6.52
C SER A 197 -6.29 19.62 -6.70
N ALA A 198 -5.97 19.22 -7.95
CA ALA A 198 -4.72 18.54 -8.27
C ALA A 198 -3.50 19.38 -7.90
N GLN A 199 -3.47 20.65 -8.30
CA GLN A 199 -2.38 21.59 -7.97
C GLN A 199 -2.27 21.86 -6.46
N LYS A 200 -3.40 21.96 -5.74
CA LYS A 200 -3.37 22.11 -4.27
C LYS A 200 -2.77 20.89 -3.57
N LEU A 201 -3.15 19.68 -3.97
CA LEU A 201 -2.59 18.46 -3.40
C LEU A 201 -1.10 18.31 -3.76
N ALA A 202 -0.69 18.72 -4.97
CA ALA A 202 0.70 18.69 -5.39
C ALA A 202 1.62 19.55 -4.50
N GLN A 203 1.08 20.62 -3.86
CA GLN A 203 1.82 21.47 -2.94
C GLN A 203 1.97 20.87 -1.53
N CYS A 204 1.35 19.71 -1.25
CA CYS A 204 1.51 19.03 0.04
C CYS A 204 2.93 18.49 0.18
N PRO A 205 3.77 19.00 1.11
CA PRO A 205 5.19 18.62 1.21
C PRO A 205 5.39 17.18 1.69
N ALA A 206 4.37 16.59 2.33
CA ALA A 206 4.41 15.19 2.76
C ALA A 206 4.05 14.21 1.64
N LEU A 207 3.48 14.68 0.52
CA LEU A 207 3.16 13.83 -0.62
C LEU A 207 4.46 13.38 -1.33
N SER A 208 4.46 12.17 -1.88
CA SER A 208 5.64 11.67 -2.61
C SER A 208 5.93 12.52 -3.87
N PRO A 209 7.20 12.71 -4.25
CA PRO A 209 7.58 13.52 -5.41
C PRO A 209 6.89 13.10 -6.70
N ARG A 210 6.79 11.79 -6.95
CA ARG A 210 6.12 11.27 -8.15
C ARG A 210 4.64 11.67 -8.23
N TRP A 211 3.95 11.70 -7.10
CA TRP A 211 2.57 12.19 -7.04
C TRP A 211 2.50 13.69 -7.27
N GLN A 212 3.41 14.46 -6.65
CA GLN A 212 3.51 15.91 -6.85
C GLN A 212 3.74 16.25 -8.32
N GLU A 213 4.70 15.60 -8.99
CA GLU A 213 4.98 15.76 -10.42
C GLU A 213 3.76 15.46 -11.30
N THR A 214 3.11 14.30 -11.04
CA THR A 214 1.92 13.88 -11.80
C THR A 214 0.78 14.88 -11.67
N LEU A 215 0.54 15.41 -10.47
CA LEU A 215 -0.54 16.36 -10.20
C LEU A 215 -0.22 17.77 -10.68
N SER A 216 1.05 18.19 -10.64
CA SER A 216 1.50 19.49 -11.14
C SER A 216 1.49 19.58 -12.67
N SER A 217 1.61 18.44 -13.38
CA SER A 217 1.64 18.41 -14.84
C SER A 217 0.28 18.62 -15.51
N VAL A 218 -0.79 18.67 -14.73
CA VAL A 218 -2.17 18.87 -15.23
C VAL A 218 -2.41 20.35 -15.50
N LYS A 219 -2.87 20.66 -16.71
CA LYS A 219 -3.21 22.00 -17.17
C LYS A 219 -4.71 22.25 -17.09
#